data_77c6cdebdbaa66c77a8b3459a795a557
#
_entry.id   77c6cdebdbaa66c77a8b3459a795a557
#
_cell.length_a   1.000
_cell.length_b   1.000
_cell.length_c   1.000
_cell.angle_alpha   90.00
_cell.angle_beta   90.00
_cell.angle_gamma   90.00
#
_symmetry.space_group_name_H-M   'P 1'
#
loop_
_entity.id
_entity.type
_entity.pdbx_description
1 polymer ?
#
loop_
_entity_poly.entity_id
_entity_poly.type
_entity_poly.pdbx_seq_one_letter_code
_entity_poly.pdbx_strand_id
1 'polypeptide(L)'
;MRRAAPLALALLAPLLLGQAKPKLVPDVSQDRIEIQYSFTGAELLLFGAILYPGGRKPQEDAHIAVVVKGPVQPLVVREKQKVAGVWMNVESARFRSAPAFYAVASSRPLSELVDERTAAIYELGLQNLQLSPGGGKPTDVQRRFEAGLIELMQRRQLYFEDPGGVRITDGVLYRARIDIPARVPVGNYTAETFLIRDRRVIAGAVREIRIEKLGFERFVAETADRWSFAYGLAAVSVSLFLGWAASALFRRG
;
A
#
# COMPACT_ATOMS: atom_id res chain seq x y z
N MET A 1 1.58 -43.14 55.32
CA MET A 1 0.79 -42.23 54.48
C MET A 1 1.67 -41.00 54.06
N ARG A 2 2.30 -40.98 52.86
CA ARG A 2 3.00 -39.79 52.28
C ARG A 2 3.89 -40.23 51.10
N ARG A 3 3.34 -40.47 49.88
CA ARG A 3 4.15 -40.57 48.63
C ARG A 3 3.29 -40.49 47.35
N ALA A 4 2.15 -39.73 47.37
CA ALA A 4 1.30 -39.61 46.18
C ALA A 4 1.37 -38.21 45.47
N ALA A 5 2.18 -37.27 45.96
CA ALA A 5 2.21 -35.90 45.44
C ALA A 5 3.06 -35.65 44.17
N PRO A 6 4.12 -36.39 43.79
CA PRO A 6 4.90 -36.06 42.60
C PRO A 6 4.29 -36.57 41.28
N LEU A 7 3.35 -37.54 41.30
CA LEU A 7 2.79 -38.06 40.03
C LEU A 7 1.73 -37.13 39.41
N ALA A 8 1.03 -36.33 40.22
CA ALA A 8 0.01 -35.40 39.71
C ALA A 8 0.60 -34.17 39.00
N LEU A 9 1.82 -33.76 39.35
CA LEU A 9 2.50 -32.61 38.74
C LEU A 9 3.09 -32.95 37.37
N ALA A 10 3.44 -34.21 37.11
CA ALA A 10 3.98 -34.65 35.82
C ALA A 10 2.92 -34.80 34.72
N LEU A 11 1.64 -34.95 35.07
CA LEU A 11 0.53 -35.07 34.12
C LEU A 11 -0.01 -33.68 33.64
N LEU A 12 0.37 -32.58 34.30
CA LEU A 12 -0.06 -31.24 33.89
C LEU A 12 0.94 -30.56 32.94
N ALA A 13 2.15 -31.09 32.74
CA ALA A 13 3.18 -30.51 31.90
C ALA A 13 2.87 -30.49 30.39
N PRO A 14 2.15 -31.47 29.79
CA PRO A 14 1.84 -31.39 28.34
C PRO A 14 0.74 -30.41 27.97
N LEU A 15 -0.02 -29.83 28.89
CA LEU A 15 -1.08 -28.86 28.62
C LEU A 15 -0.56 -27.44 28.38
N LEU A 16 0.72 -27.18 28.66
CA LEU A 16 1.38 -25.86 28.45
C LEU A 16 2.17 -25.77 27.17
N LEU A 17 2.19 -26.77 26.30
CA LEU A 17 2.72 -26.69 24.97
C LEU A 17 1.76 -25.83 24.11
N GLY A 18 1.91 -24.51 24.21
CA GLY A 18 1.18 -23.56 23.38
C GLY A 18 1.28 -23.97 21.92
N GLN A 19 0.13 -24.13 21.25
CA GLN A 19 0.07 -24.49 19.84
C GLN A 19 0.91 -23.46 19.04
N ALA A 20 1.98 -23.92 18.45
CA ALA A 20 2.81 -23.09 17.61
C ALA A 20 1.94 -22.54 16.46
N LYS A 21 1.95 -21.21 16.29
CA LYS A 21 1.15 -20.54 15.25
C LYS A 21 1.77 -20.76 13.87
N PRO A 22 0.98 -20.84 12.81
CA PRO A 22 1.51 -20.83 11.45
C PRO A 22 2.27 -19.54 11.19
N LYS A 23 3.34 -19.61 10.35
CA LYS A 23 4.18 -18.49 9.98
C LYS A 23 4.06 -18.24 8.48
N LEU A 24 3.94 -16.98 8.09
CA LEU A 24 4.02 -16.55 6.70
C LEU A 24 5.48 -16.20 6.36
N VAL A 25 5.90 -16.64 5.18
CA VAL A 25 7.18 -16.22 4.57
C VAL A 25 6.86 -15.58 3.22
N PRO A 26 6.57 -14.27 3.22
CA PRO A 26 6.27 -13.55 1.98
C PRO A 26 7.55 -13.22 1.22
N ASP A 27 7.40 -13.12 -0.11
CA ASP A 27 8.39 -12.55 -0.99
C ASP A 27 7.71 -11.79 -2.13
N VAL A 28 8.48 -11.01 -2.87
CA VAL A 28 8.00 -10.18 -3.97
C VAL A 28 8.88 -10.41 -5.21
N SER A 29 8.28 -10.32 -6.38
CA SER A 29 9.03 -10.47 -7.64
C SER A 29 10.06 -9.36 -7.86
N GLN A 30 9.78 -8.18 -7.32
CA GLN A 30 10.63 -7.00 -7.41
C GLN A 30 10.48 -6.19 -6.12
N ASP A 31 11.57 -6.05 -5.37
CA ASP A 31 11.64 -5.18 -4.18
C ASP A 31 11.81 -3.70 -4.55
N ARG A 32 12.18 -3.44 -5.82
CA ARG A 32 12.36 -2.12 -6.40
C ARG A 32 11.65 -2.01 -7.74
N ILE A 33 10.76 -1.04 -7.87
CA ILE A 33 10.08 -0.69 -9.12
C ILE A 33 10.66 0.62 -9.63
N GLU A 34 11.17 0.59 -10.85
CA GLU A 34 11.85 1.71 -11.47
C GLU A 34 10.92 2.42 -12.47
N ILE A 35 10.58 3.67 -12.17
CA ILE A 35 9.77 4.52 -13.05
C ILE A 35 10.68 5.24 -14.04
N GLN A 36 10.51 4.94 -15.32
CA GLN A 36 11.13 5.67 -16.44
C GLN A 36 10.10 6.63 -17.07
N TYR A 37 10.55 7.53 -17.95
CA TYR A 37 9.68 8.47 -18.63
C TYR A 37 8.54 7.80 -19.42
N SER A 38 8.77 6.60 -19.94
CA SER A 38 7.80 5.77 -20.67
C SER A 38 7.07 4.75 -19.80
N PHE A 39 7.07 4.91 -18.49
CA PHE A 39 6.44 3.96 -17.57
C PHE A 39 4.91 3.93 -17.77
N THR A 40 4.39 2.79 -18.17
CA THR A 40 2.95 2.56 -18.42
C THR A 40 2.24 1.90 -17.24
N GLY A 41 2.99 1.50 -16.21
CA GLY A 41 2.57 0.71 -15.07
C GLY A 41 3.41 -0.56 -14.94
N ALA A 42 3.31 -1.25 -13.81
CA ALA A 42 3.97 -2.53 -13.55
C ALA A 42 3.01 -3.51 -12.88
N GLU A 43 3.15 -4.78 -13.17
CA GLU A 43 2.52 -5.85 -12.40
C GLU A 43 3.46 -6.28 -11.28
N LEU A 44 3.01 -6.17 -10.04
CA LEU A 44 3.72 -6.64 -8.87
C LEU A 44 3.20 -8.03 -8.51
N LEU A 45 4.06 -9.04 -8.60
CA LEU A 45 3.76 -10.38 -8.14
C LEU A 45 4.26 -10.57 -6.70
N LEU A 46 3.31 -10.74 -5.79
CA LEU A 46 3.55 -11.09 -4.39
C LEU A 46 3.30 -12.59 -4.22
N PHE A 47 4.22 -13.29 -3.58
CA PHE A 47 4.09 -14.72 -3.37
C PHE A 47 4.74 -15.13 -2.04
N GLY A 48 4.52 -16.33 -1.61
CA GLY A 48 5.14 -16.84 -0.40
C GLY A 48 4.61 -18.18 0.02
N ALA A 49 5.12 -18.63 1.18
CA ALA A 49 4.75 -19.91 1.76
C ALA A 49 4.09 -19.74 3.13
N ILE A 50 3.14 -20.63 3.41
CA ILE A 50 2.51 -20.80 4.71
C ILE A 50 3.20 -21.97 5.41
N LEU A 51 3.97 -21.68 6.45
CA LEU A 51 4.64 -22.69 7.24
C LEU A 51 3.75 -23.13 8.39
N TYR A 52 3.25 -24.35 8.34
CA TYR A 52 2.45 -24.94 9.40
C TYR A 52 3.34 -25.64 10.43
N PRO A 53 3.05 -25.51 11.74
CA PRO A 53 3.76 -26.22 12.79
C PRO A 53 3.70 -27.72 12.58
N GLY A 54 4.83 -28.40 12.69
CA GLY A 54 4.94 -29.85 12.47
C GLY A 54 4.77 -30.30 11.02
N GLY A 55 4.78 -29.36 10.05
CA GLY A 55 4.68 -29.68 8.62
C GLY A 55 3.32 -30.22 8.16
N ARG A 56 2.32 -30.20 9.02
CA ARG A 56 0.97 -30.73 8.71
C ARG A 56 0.01 -29.59 8.40
N LYS A 57 -0.53 -29.59 7.17
CA LYS A 57 -1.62 -28.69 6.78
C LYS A 57 -2.87 -29.01 7.60
N PRO A 58 -3.53 -28.01 8.21
CA PRO A 58 -4.84 -28.22 8.84
C PRO A 58 -5.90 -28.68 7.83
N GLN A 59 -6.95 -29.35 8.32
CA GLN A 59 -8.07 -29.76 7.47
C GLN A 59 -8.91 -28.55 6.99
N GLU A 60 -8.89 -27.46 7.75
CA GLU A 60 -9.60 -26.23 7.43
C GLU A 60 -8.84 -25.41 6.40
N ASP A 61 -9.58 -24.84 5.46
CA ASP A 61 -8.99 -23.98 4.43
C ASP A 61 -8.50 -22.68 5.04
N ALA A 62 -7.25 -22.36 4.75
CA ALA A 62 -6.66 -21.08 5.09
C ALA A 62 -6.81 -20.12 3.90
N HIS A 63 -7.14 -18.87 4.20
CA HIS A 63 -7.31 -17.81 3.22
C HIS A 63 -6.22 -16.77 3.37
N ILE A 64 -5.92 -16.09 2.27
CA ILE A 64 -4.92 -15.02 2.25
C ILE A 64 -5.58 -13.74 1.75
N ALA A 65 -5.25 -12.64 2.43
CA ALA A 65 -5.45 -11.28 1.94
C ALA A 65 -4.09 -10.57 1.90
N VAL A 66 -3.83 -9.86 0.82
CA VAL A 66 -2.62 -9.04 0.62
C VAL A 66 -3.04 -7.60 0.44
N VAL A 67 -2.50 -6.71 1.25
CA VAL A 67 -2.75 -5.26 1.19
C VAL A 67 -1.46 -4.56 0.80
N VAL A 68 -1.51 -3.76 -0.26
CA VAL A 68 -0.39 -2.88 -0.65
C VAL A 68 -0.78 -1.44 -0.38
N LYS A 69 0.01 -0.78 0.46
CA LYS A 69 -0.17 0.64 0.84
C LYS A 69 1.01 1.46 0.32
N GLY A 70 0.71 2.55 -0.36
CA GLY A 70 1.71 3.55 -0.76
C GLY A 70 2.05 4.55 0.35
N PRO A 71 2.99 5.46 0.09
CA PRO A 71 3.36 6.49 1.05
C PRO A 71 2.15 7.35 1.42
N VAL A 72 2.07 7.73 2.69
CA VAL A 72 1.01 8.61 3.17
C VAL A 72 1.31 10.06 2.81
N GLN A 73 0.28 10.81 2.45
CA GLN A 73 0.40 12.21 2.07
C GLN A 73 -0.81 13.04 2.54
N PRO A 74 -0.61 14.33 2.79
CA PRO A 74 -1.73 15.23 3.05
C PRO A 74 -2.51 15.49 1.76
N LEU A 75 -3.84 15.46 1.85
CA LEU A 75 -4.74 15.71 0.72
C LEU A 75 -5.80 16.75 1.08
N VAL A 76 -6.24 17.51 0.08
CA VAL A 76 -7.39 18.40 0.17
C VAL A 76 -8.42 18.01 -0.88
N VAL A 77 -9.57 17.55 -0.43
CA VAL A 77 -10.72 17.24 -1.29
C VAL A 77 -11.62 18.47 -1.34
N ARG A 78 -12.02 18.85 -2.54
CA ARG A 78 -12.90 20.00 -2.78
C ARG A 78 -14.16 19.54 -3.49
N GLU A 79 -15.30 19.96 -2.97
CA GLU A 79 -16.60 19.71 -3.59
C GLU A 79 -16.95 20.85 -4.55
N LYS A 80 -17.28 20.48 -5.79
CA LYS A 80 -17.76 21.43 -6.79
C LYS A 80 -19.28 21.40 -6.82
N GLN A 81 -19.89 22.59 -6.77
CA GLN A 81 -21.32 22.75 -6.95
C GLN A 81 -21.60 23.82 -8.01
N LYS A 82 -22.76 23.71 -8.66
CA LYS A 82 -23.21 24.70 -9.64
C LYS A 82 -23.96 25.82 -8.91
N VAL A 83 -23.36 27.00 -8.77
CA VAL A 83 -23.94 28.17 -8.14
C VAL A 83 -24.17 29.22 -9.23
N ALA A 84 -25.41 29.68 -9.37
CA ALA A 84 -25.80 30.64 -10.41
C ALA A 84 -25.33 30.28 -11.83
N GLY A 85 -25.33 28.95 -12.16
CA GLY A 85 -24.93 28.46 -13.47
C GLY A 85 -23.42 28.16 -13.65
N VAL A 86 -22.58 28.55 -12.69
CA VAL A 86 -21.10 28.36 -12.74
C VAL A 86 -20.66 27.29 -11.75
N TRP A 87 -19.75 26.40 -12.17
CA TRP A 87 -19.14 25.42 -11.29
C TRP A 87 -18.05 26.06 -10.41
N MET A 88 -18.25 26.04 -9.11
CA MET A 88 -17.28 26.58 -8.14
C MET A 88 -17.05 25.62 -6.97
N ASN A 89 -15.90 25.75 -6.32
CA ASN A 89 -15.56 24.98 -5.13
C ASN A 89 -16.32 25.61 -3.94
N VAL A 90 -17.29 24.90 -3.38
CA VAL A 90 -18.15 25.39 -2.28
C VAL A 90 -17.61 24.91 -0.94
N GLU A 91 -17.23 23.65 -0.85
CA GLU A 91 -16.68 23.06 0.37
C GLU A 91 -15.35 22.34 0.13
N SER A 92 -14.58 22.20 1.20
CA SER A 92 -13.34 21.42 1.17
C SER A 92 -13.11 20.71 2.50
N ALA A 93 -12.51 19.53 2.45
CA ALA A 93 -12.00 18.81 3.62
C ALA A 93 -10.51 18.51 3.44
N ARG A 94 -9.75 18.68 4.52
CA ARG A 94 -8.33 18.34 4.57
C ARG A 94 -8.17 17.00 5.26
N PHE A 95 -7.37 16.12 4.65
CA PHE A 95 -6.89 14.89 5.26
C PHE A 95 -5.40 15.06 5.56
N ARG A 96 -4.99 14.85 6.81
CA ARG A 96 -3.60 14.98 7.22
C ARG A 96 -2.76 13.80 6.73
N SER A 97 -3.38 12.64 6.65
CA SER A 97 -2.75 11.41 6.21
C SER A 97 -3.75 10.57 5.44
N ALA A 98 -3.42 10.29 4.18
CA ALA A 98 -4.12 9.33 3.33
C ALA A 98 -3.06 8.60 2.50
N PRO A 99 -3.14 7.27 2.32
CA PRO A 99 -2.20 6.56 1.47
C PRO A 99 -2.35 7.03 0.02
N ALA A 100 -1.23 7.21 -0.67
CA ALA A 100 -1.24 7.62 -2.08
C ALA A 100 -1.70 6.50 -3.02
N PHE A 101 -1.61 5.27 -2.55
CA PHE A 101 -2.03 4.05 -3.22
C PHE A 101 -2.53 3.05 -2.19
N TYR A 102 -3.61 2.32 -2.50
CA TYR A 102 -4.15 1.27 -1.67
C TYR A 102 -4.78 0.18 -2.54
N ALA A 103 -4.26 -1.03 -2.45
CA ALA A 103 -4.78 -2.17 -3.18
C ALA A 103 -4.93 -3.38 -2.24
N VAL A 104 -6.04 -4.08 -2.35
CA VAL A 104 -6.27 -5.33 -1.63
C VAL A 104 -6.56 -6.43 -2.62
N ALA A 105 -5.76 -7.49 -2.60
CA ALA A 105 -6.06 -8.74 -3.25
C ALA A 105 -6.39 -9.80 -2.21
N SER A 106 -7.42 -10.60 -2.43
CA SER A 106 -7.84 -11.64 -1.49
C SER A 106 -8.23 -12.93 -2.19
N SER A 107 -8.20 -14.05 -1.48
CA SER A 107 -8.58 -15.37 -2.04
C SER A 107 -10.08 -15.54 -2.23
N ARG A 108 -10.90 -14.74 -1.53
CA ARG A 108 -12.37 -14.63 -1.62
C ARG A 108 -12.79 -13.21 -1.24
N PRO A 109 -14.03 -12.80 -1.44
CA PRO A 109 -14.55 -11.51 -0.97
C PRO A 109 -14.25 -11.30 0.52
N LEU A 110 -13.77 -10.12 0.91
CA LEU A 110 -13.35 -9.82 2.28
C LEU A 110 -14.47 -10.02 3.31
N SER A 111 -15.72 -9.77 2.92
CA SER A 111 -16.91 -9.99 3.76
C SER A 111 -17.13 -11.45 4.17
N GLU A 112 -16.62 -12.40 3.37
CA GLU A 112 -16.62 -13.82 3.68
C GLU A 112 -15.44 -14.23 4.57
N LEU A 113 -14.30 -13.53 4.41
CA LEU A 113 -13.02 -13.87 5.03
C LEU A 113 -12.88 -13.38 6.46
N VAL A 114 -13.39 -12.20 6.78
CA VAL A 114 -13.21 -11.56 8.09
C VAL A 114 -14.52 -10.97 8.59
N ASP A 115 -14.62 -10.82 9.91
CA ASP A 115 -15.68 -10.01 10.50
C ASP A 115 -15.34 -8.51 10.41
N GLU A 116 -16.35 -7.66 10.60
CA GLU A 116 -16.22 -6.19 10.49
C GLU A 116 -15.16 -5.64 11.45
N ARG A 117 -15.08 -6.18 12.66
CA ARG A 117 -14.09 -5.78 13.66
C ARG A 117 -12.66 -6.10 13.21
N THR A 118 -12.44 -7.31 12.71
CA THR A 118 -11.14 -7.75 12.19
C THR A 118 -10.77 -6.93 10.96
N ALA A 119 -11.71 -6.69 10.05
CA ALA A 119 -11.50 -5.83 8.89
C ALA A 119 -11.07 -4.41 9.29
N ALA A 120 -11.72 -3.83 10.30
CA ALA A 120 -11.37 -2.49 10.78
C ALA A 120 -10.00 -2.43 11.47
N ILE A 121 -9.62 -3.46 12.25
CA ILE A 121 -8.32 -3.52 12.95
C ILE A 121 -7.15 -3.59 11.96
N TYR A 122 -7.29 -4.40 10.91
CA TYR A 122 -6.23 -4.63 9.92
C TYR A 122 -6.38 -3.78 8.66
N GLU A 123 -7.33 -2.83 8.66
CA GLU A 123 -7.64 -1.96 7.50
C GLU A 123 -7.88 -2.76 6.22
N LEU A 124 -8.60 -3.88 6.33
CA LEU A 124 -8.94 -4.73 5.20
C LEU A 124 -10.17 -4.20 4.47
N GLY A 125 -9.96 -3.71 3.28
CA GLY A 125 -11.01 -3.15 2.44
C GLY A 125 -11.09 -1.63 2.50
N LEU A 126 -11.60 -1.05 1.40
CA LEU A 126 -11.69 0.41 1.21
C LEU A 126 -12.56 1.11 2.26
N GLN A 127 -13.58 0.40 2.78
CA GLN A 127 -14.47 0.94 3.80
C GLN A 127 -13.82 1.03 5.19
N ASN A 128 -12.75 0.25 5.41
CA ASN A 128 -12.03 0.17 6.66
C ASN A 128 -10.73 0.99 6.64
N LEU A 129 -10.45 1.68 5.54
CA LEU A 129 -9.25 2.49 5.39
C LEU A 129 -9.28 3.67 6.36
N GLN A 130 -8.28 3.74 7.25
CA GLN A 130 -8.17 4.82 8.22
C GLN A 130 -7.60 6.09 7.57
N LEU A 131 -8.50 7.01 7.28
CA LEU A 131 -8.15 8.34 6.81
C LEU A 131 -8.08 9.28 8.01
N SER A 132 -7.01 10.09 8.10
CA SER A 132 -6.84 11.05 9.19
C SER A 132 -7.39 12.42 8.79
N PRO A 133 -8.65 12.74 9.12
CA PRO A 133 -9.23 14.03 8.81
C PRO A 133 -8.54 15.16 9.57
N GLY A 134 -8.52 16.34 8.97
CA GLY A 134 -7.89 17.54 9.53
C GLY A 134 -8.59 18.18 10.71
N GLY A 135 -9.75 17.64 11.14
CA GLY A 135 -10.56 18.11 12.25
C GLY A 135 -11.47 19.30 11.90
N GLY A 136 -12.42 19.59 12.80
CA GLY A 136 -13.28 20.78 12.75
C GLY A 136 -14.54 20.68 11.89
N LYS A 137 -14.80 19.54 11.24
CA LYS A 137 -16.03 19.32 10.49
C LYS A 137 -17.00 18.39 11.23
N PRO A 138 -18.32 18.55 11.07
CA PRO A 138 -19.32 17.59 11.55
C PRO A 138 -19.07 16.19 10.96
N THR A 139 -19.45 15.16 11.71
CA THR A 139 -19.15 13.75 11.36
C THR A 139 -19.80 13.32 10.03
N ASP A 140 -21.00 13.82 9.72
CA ASP A 140 -21.71 13.55 8.46
C ASP A 140 -20.99 14.15 7.25
N VAL A 141 -20.54 15.40 7.37
CA VAL A 141 -19.73 16.07 6.34
C VAL A 141 -18.42 15.37 6.14
N GLN A 142 -17.76 14.97 7.24
CA GLN A 142 -16.51 14.24 7.18
C GLN A 142 -16.65 12.92 6.43
N ARG A 143 -17.65 12.09 6.80
CA ARG A 143 -17.93 10.80 6.10
C ARG A 143 -18.22 10.99 4.61
N ARG A 144 -18.94 12.06 4.25
CA ARG A 144 -19.19 12.40 2.84
C ARG A 144 -17.90 12.68 2.07
N PHE A 145 -16.97 13.42 2.67
CA PHE A 145 -15.68 13.71 2.05
C PHE A 145 -14.74 12.48 2.02
N GLU A 146 -14.80 11.61 3.02
CA GLU A 146 -14.07 10.32 3.03
C GLU A 146 -14.55 9.42 1.89
N ALA A 147 -15.85 9.24 1.75
CA ALA A 147 -16.44 8.50 0.64
C ALA A 147 -16.07 9.10 -0.72
N GLY A 148 -16.13 10.42 -0.86
CA GLY A 148 -15.74 11.14 -2.07
C GLY A 148 -14.24 10.99 -2.40
N LEU A 149 -13.37 10.96 -1.39
CA LEU A 149 -11.95 10.69 -1.58
C LEU A 149 -11.73 9.27 -2.10
N ILE A 150 -12.35 8.27 -1.47
CA ILE A 150 -12.24 6.87 -1.90
C ILE A 150 -12.71 6.73 -3.35
N GLU A 151 -13.88 7.27 -3.69
CA GLU A 151 -14.42 7.23 -5.05
C GLU A 151 -13.48 7.90 -6.07
N LEU A 152 -12.90 9.06 -5.73
CA LEU A 152 -11.93 9.74 -6.59
C LEU A 152 -10.69 8.91 -6.83
N MET A 153 -10.17 8.26 -5.78
CA MET A 153 -8.99 7.41 -5.88
C MET A 153 -9.27 6.11 -6.65
N GLN A 154 -10.48 5.54 -6.51
CA GLN A 154 -10.93 4.41 -7.32
C GLN A 154 -11.02 4.76 -8.81
N ARG A 155 -11.63 5.89 -9.17
CA ARG A 155 -11.67 6.40 -10.56
C ARG A 155 -10.28 6.62 -11.16
N ARG A 156 -9.29 6.92 -10.32
CA ARG A 156 -7.89 7.05 -10.72
C ARG A 156 -7.13 5.74 -10.74
N GLN A 157 -7.77 4.62 -10.39
CA GLN A 157 -7.16 3.29 -10.24
C GLN A 157 -6.02 3.25 -9.20
N LEU A 158 -6.07 4.17 -8.22
CA LEU A 158 -5.11 4.22 -7.10
C LEU A 158 -5.61 3.45 -5.89
N TYR A 159 -6.94 3.25 -5.76
CA TYR A 159 -7.58 2.44 -4.73
C TYR A 159 -8.44 1.39 -5.40
N PHE A 160 -8.20 0.11 -5.06
CA PHE A 160 -9.03 -0.99 -5.58
C PHE A 160 -8.98 -2.23 -4.69
N GLU A 161 -9.98 -3.08 -4.87
CA GLU A 161 -10.07 -4.41 -4.28
C GLU A 161 -10.20 -5.43 -5.40
N ASP A 162 -9.47 -6.54 -5.28
CA ASP A 162 -9.50 -7.67 -6.20
C ASP A 162 -9.88 -8.95 -5.44
N PRO A 163 -11.17 -9.23 -5.27
CA PRO A 163 -11.64 -10.48 -4.68
C PRO A 163 -11.38 -11.65 -5.64
N GLY A 164 -10.56 -12.61 -5.19
CA GLY A 164 -10.06 -13.72 -6.01
C GLY A 164 -8.70 -13.47 -6.65
N GLY A 165 -8.09 -12.30 -6.44
CA GLY A 165 -6.74 -11.96 -6.91
C GLY A 165 -5.62 -12.77 -6.26
N VAL A 166 -5.89 -13.47 -5.15
CA VAL A 166 -4.95 -14.38 -4.51
C VAL A 166 -5.29 -15.82 -4.84
N ARG A 167 -4.30 -16.56 -5.34
CA ARG A 167 -4.38 -18.02 -5.56
C ARG A 167 -3.51 -18.76 -4.56
N ILE A 168 -4.09 -19.80 -3.94
CA ILE A 168 -3.37 -20.66 -3.00
C ILE A 168 -3.24 -22.04 -3.65
N THR A 169 -2.02 -22.55 -3.74
CA THR A 169 -1.69 -23.87 -4.31
C THR A 169 -1.33 -24.81 -3.17
N ASP A 170 -1.95 -25.99 -3.16
CA ASP A 170 -1.77 -27.06 -2.16
C ASP A 170 -1.95 -26.59 -0.70
N GLY A 171 -2.57 -25.41 -0.50
CA GLY A 171 -2.76 -24.80 0.80
C GLY A 171 -1.46 -24.32 1.46
N VAL A 172 -0.35 -24.28 0.73
CA VAL A 172 0.98 -23.92 1.23
C VAL A 172 1.55 -22.71 0.50
N LEU A 173 1.46 -22.68 -0.81
CA LEU A 173 1.99 -21.59 -1.62
C LEU A 173 0.88 -20.62 -2.00
N TYR A 174 1.11 -19.33 -1.85
CA TYR A 174 0.19 -18.30 -2.34
C TYR A 174 0.88 -17.35 -3.31
N ARG A 175 0.08 -16.79 -4.19
CA ARG A 175 0.51 -15.72 -5.10
C ARG A 175 -0.64 -14.72 -5.31
N ALA A 176 -0.30 -13.45 -5.32
CA ALA A 176 -1.18 -12.34 -5.64
C ALA A 176 -0.56 -11.48 -6.73
N ARG A 177 -1.38 -10.94 -7.63
CA ARG A 177 -0.97 -9.97 -8.63
C ARG A 177 -1.63 -8.64 -8.34
N ILE A 178 -0.85 -7.58 -8.30
CA ILE A 178 -1.34 -6.23 -8.05
C ILE A 178 -0.77 -5.31 -9.12
N ASP A 179 -1.66 -4.67 -9.84
CA ASP A 179 -1.28 -3.69 -10.85
C ASP A 179 -0.89 -2.36 -10.20
N ILE A 180 0.30 -1.90 -10.52
CA ILE A 180 0.83 -0.59 -10.09
C ILE A 180 0.68 0.37 -11.27
N PRO A 181 -0.30 1.29 -11.25
CA PRO A 181 -0.53 2.21 -12.37
C PRO A 181 0.59 3.25 -12.50
N ALA A 182 0.74 3.82 -13.69
CA ALA A 182 1.79 4.81 -13.99
C ALA A 182 1.74 6.10 -13.13
N ARG A 183 0.61 6.34 -12.46
CA ARG A 183 0.36 7.57 -11.69
C ARG A 183 0.74 7.47 -10.21
N VAL A 184 1.26 6.33 -9.78
CA VAL A 184 1.66 6.18 -8.38
C VAL A 184 2.85 7.09 -8.06
N PRO A 185 2.89 7.71 -6.88
CA PRO A 185 4.04 8.51 -6.46
C PRO A 185 5.22 7.60 -6.12
N VAL A 186 6.42 8.14 -6.27
CA VAL A 186 7.64 7.49 -5.77
C VAL A 186 7.63 7.45 -4.25
N GLY A 187 8.27 6.46 -3.67
CA GLY A 187 8.38 6.31 -2.22
C GLY A 187 8.41 4.85 -1.77
N ASN A 188 8.31 4.67 -0.46
CA ASN A 188 8.25 3.36 0.16
C ASN A 188 6.81 2.88 0.24
N TYR A 189 6.59 1.67 -0.25
CA TYR A 189 5.32 0.95 -0.21
C TYR A 189 5.46 -0.23 0.75
N THR A 190 4.37 -0.60 1.39
CA THR A 190 4.32 -1.80 2.24
C THR A 190 3.33 -2.79 1.65
N ALA A 191 3.74 -4.05 1.55
CA ALA A 191 2.89 -5.17 1.23
C ALA A 191 2.67 -6.00 2.50
N GLU A 192 1.47 -5.96 3.03
CA GLU A 192 1.06 -6.70 4.22
C GLU A 192 0.29 -7.94 3.78
N THR A 193 0.74 -9.11 4.19
CA THR A 193 0.06 -10.38 3.90
C THR A 193 -0.54 -10.93 5.17
N PHE A 194 -1.83 -11.26 5.12
CA PHE A 194 -2.58 -11.79 6.25
C PHE A 194 -3.08 -13.20 5.96
N LEU A 195 -2.78 -14.12 6.88
CA LEU A 195 -3.34 -15.48 6.88
C LEU A 195 -4.60 -15.46 7.73
N ILE A 196 -5.71 -15.84 7.13
CA ILE A 196 -7.04 -15.76 7.73
C ILE A 196 -7.61 -17.17 7.86
N ARG A 197 -8.17 -17.46 9.03
CA ARG A 197 -8.95 -18.67 9.34
C ARG A 197 -10.03 -18.31 10.32
N ASP A 198 -11.21 -18.93 10.20
CA ASP A 198 -12.35 -18.70 11.09
C ASP A 198 -12.67 -17.22 11.30
N ARG A 199 -12.63 -16.46 10.19
CA ARG A 199 -12.86 -15.01 10.12
C ARG A 199 -11.91 -14.17 10.98
N ARG A 200 -10.73 -14.71 11.34
CA ARG A 200 -9.70 -14.03 12.13
C ARG A 200 -8.34 -14.09 11.45
N VAL A 201 -7.57 -13.04 11.63
CA VAL A 201 -6.17 -13.03 11.23
C VAL A 201 -5.36 -13.84 12.24
N ILE A 202 -4.73 -14.92 11.78
CA ILE A 202 -3.93 -15.83 12.62
C ILE A 202 -2.42 -15.61 12.46
N ALA A 203 -2.00 -15.03 11.32
CA ALA A 203 -0.61 -14.61 11.09
C ALA A 203 -0.59 -13.43 10.12
N GLY A 204 0.42 -12.58 10.24
CA GLY A 204 0.69 -11.48 9.34
C GLY A 204 2.17 -11.37 9.06
N ALA A 205 2.52 -10.86 7.90
CA ALA A 205 3.89 -10.55 7.51
C ALA A 205 3.91 -9.35 6.57
N VAL A 206 5.01 -8.58 6.61
CA VAL A 206 5.17 -7.33 5.87
C VAL A 206 6.41 -7.41 4.99
N ARG A 207 6.30 -6.86 3.77
CA ARG A 207 7.43 -6.60 2.86
C ARG A 207 7.42 -5.15 2.44
N GLU A 208 8.58 -4.56 2.37
CA GLU A 208 8.76 -3.21 1.83
C GLU A 208 9.10 -3.30 0.34
N ILE A 209 8.52 -2.39 -0.42
CA ILE A 209 8.72 -2.24 -1.86
C ILE A 209 9.06 -0.78 -2.10
N ARG A 210 10.08 -0.51 -2.89
CA ARG A 210 10.50 0.84 -3.19
C ARG A 210 10.20 1.20 -4.64
N ILE A 211 9.49 2.32 -4.83
CA ILE A 211 9.24 2.88 -6.15
C ILE A 211 10.11 4.12 -6.32
N GLU A 212 11.02 4.09 -7.28
CA GLU A 212 12.02 5.14 -7.53
C GLU A 212 11.99 5.61 -8.99
N LYS A 213 12.43 6.84 -9.24
CA LYS A 213 12.70 7.32 -10.60
C LYS A 213 14.07 6.87 -11.07
N LEU A 214 14.15 6.44 -12.32
CA LEU A 214 15.40 6.03 -12.94
C LEU A 214 15.87 6.99 -14.03
N GLY A 215 17.19 6.87 -14.35
CA GLY A 215 17.82 7.49 -15.49
C GLY A 215 18.18 8.96 -15.26
N PHE A 216 18.11 9.75 -16.36
CA PHE A 216 18.47 11.17 -16.35
C PHE A 216 17.66 11.98 -15.34
N GLU A 217 16.38 11.64 -15.13
CA GLU A 217 15.53 12.31 -14.15
C GLU A 217 16.03 12.14 -12.72
N ARG A 218 16.51 10.95 -12.38
CA ARG A 218 17.11 10.68 -11.06
C ARG A 218 18.40 11.49 -10.90
N PHE A 219 19.28 11.49 -11.92
CA PHE A 219 20.51 12.25 -11.89
C PHE A 219 20.25 13.76 -11.72
N VAL A 220 19.26 14.30 -12.46
CA VAL A 220 18.86 15.71 -12.34
C VAL A 220 18.28 16.01 -10.96
N ALA A 221 17.37 15.16 -10.45
CA ALA A 221 16.76 15.35 -9.15
C ALA A 221 17.80 15.26 -8.01
N GLU A 222 18.64 14.23 -8.01
CA GLU A 222 19.70 14.07 -6.99
C GLU A 222 20.74 15.21 -7.06
N THR A 223 21.06 15.68 -8.26
CA THR A 223 21.99 16.81 -8.45
C THR A 223 21.37 18.13 -7.98
N ALA A 224 20.09 18.35 -8.27
CA ALA A 224 19.37 19.53 -7.82
C ALA A 224 19.23 19.58 -6.29
N ASP A 225 18.96 18.43 -5.65
CA ASP A 225 18.81 18.35 -4.19
C ASP A 225 20.16 18.43 -3.46
N ARG A 226 21.17 17.73 -3.96
CA ARG A 226 22.45 17.58 -3.28
C ARG A 226 23.40 18.72 -3.55
N TRP A 227 23.30 19.35 -4.75
CA TRP A 227 24.16 20.40 -5.24
C TRP A 227 23.36 21.58 -5.78
N SER A 228 22.31 21.99 -5.07
CA SER A 228 21.32 22.99 -5.52
C SER A 228 21.96 24.28 -6.05
N PHE A 229 23.00 24.77 -5.36
CA PHE A 229 23.72 25.97 -5.80
C PHE A 229 24.51 25.75 -7.11
N ALA A 230 25.24 24.64 -7.20
CA ALA A 230 26.03 24.32 -8.39
C ALA A 230 25.10 24.02 -9.61
N TYR A 231 23.99 23.33 -9.36
CA TYR A 231 22.97 23.07 -10.38
C TYR A 231 22.34 24.37 -10.91
N GLY A 232 21.97 25.28 -10.00
CA GLY A 232 21.43 26.59 -10.38
C GLY A 232 22.44 27.41 -11.19
N LEU A 233 23.71 27.43 -10.76
CA LEU A 233 24.79 28.14 -11.48
C LEU A 233 25.02 27.55 -12.87
N ALA A 234 25.04 26.21 -12.98
CA ALA A 234 25.17 25.54 -14.29
C ALA A 234 23.98 25.84 -15.22
N ALA A 235 22.75 25.81 -14.71
CA ALA A 235 21.55 26.13 -15.50
C ALA A 235 21.58 27.56 -16.02
N VAL A 236 21.96 28.54 -15.21
CA VAL A 236 22.11 29.94 -15.61
C VAL A 236 23.23 30.09 -16.67
N SER A 237 24.38 29.45 -16.48
CA SER A 237 25.50 29.48 -17.40
C SER A 237 25.13 28.91 -18.78
N VAL A 238 24.44 27.76 -18.80
CA VAL A 238 23.96 27.15 -20.03
C VAL A 238 22.94 28.06 -20.74
N SER A 239 22.02 28.66 -19.99
CA SER A 239 21.03 29.60 -20.56
C SER A 239 21.67 30.85 -21.19
N LEU A 240 22.66 31.44 -20.51
CA LEU A 240 23.42 32.57 -21.02
C LEU A 240 24.23 32.21 -22.26
N PHE A 241 24.87 31.03 -22.25
CA PHE A 241 25.64 30.54 -23.40
C PHE A 241 24.75 30.30 -24.61
N LEU A 242 23.60 29.66 -24.44
CA LEU A 242 22.63 29.41 -25.51
C LEU A 242 22.06 30.73 -26.06
N GLY A 243 21.74 31.69 -25.18
CA GLY A 243 21.29 33.02 -25.59
C GLY A 243 22.35 33.79 -26.41
N TRP A 244 23.60 33.73 -25.94
CA TRP A 244 24.73 34.33 -26.68
C TRP A 244 24.96 33.65 -28.05
N ALA A 245 24.98 32.30 -28.07
CA ALA A 245 25.16 31.54 -29.31
C ALA A 245 24.04 31.79 -30.32
N ALA A 246 22.78 31.81 -29.87
CA ALA A 246 21.65 32.17 -30.70
C ALA A 246 21.80 33.60 -31.29
N SER A 247 22.14 34.58 -30.43
CA SER A 247 22.38 35.95 -30.87
C SER A 247 23.51 36.06 -31.91
N ALA A 248 24.59 35.28 -31.73
CA ALA A 248 25.73 35.27 -32.67
C ALA A 248 25.36 34.64 -34.02
N LEU A 249 24.53 33.59 -34.02
CA LEU A 249 24.05 32.91 -35.22
C LEU A 249 23.07 33.79 -36.03
N PHE A 250 22.11 34.43 -35.35
CA PHE A 250 21.09 35.26 -36.01
C PHE A 250 21.57 36.65 -36.36
N ARG A 251 22.72 37.13 -35.86
CA ARG A 251 23.33 38.42 -36.19
C ARG A 251 24.09 38.40 -37.49
N ARG A 252 24.26 37.25 -38.15
CA ARG A 252 24.94 37.08 -39.44
C ARG A 252 23.98 36.88 -40.65
N GLY A 253 22.69 37.11 -40.47
CA GLY A 253 21.66 37.07 -41.51
C GLY A 253 21.11 38.49 -41.83
#